data_872c26478a49b1b630173d28667a998d
#
_entry.id   872c26478a49b1b630173d28667a998d
#
_cell.length_a   1.000
_cell.length_b   1.000
_cell.length_c   1.000
_cell.angle_alpha   90.00
_cell.angle_beta   90.00
_cell.angle_gamma   90.00
#
_symmetry.space_group_name_H-M   'P 1'
#
loop_
_entity.id
_entity.type
_entity.pdbx_description
1 polymer ?
#
loop_
_entity_poly.entity_id
_entity_poly.type
_entity_poly.pdbx_seq_one_letter_code
_entity_poly.pdbx_strand_id
1 'polypeptide(L)'
;VAGVCAPCRSSIITGLFPTAIGTHHMRCRAELPTNIRCFSEYLRKAGYYCTNNSKTDYQFKHPSSSWDASGGKAHWRNRPEKDQPFFAVFNFTTTHESRITSDERYQAATASLTTDQFTDTAAIKTLPPYYPDTPVTRKDWARNYDLIRSMDQQAGKLLEQLEEDGLADSTIVFFWSDHGVGLPRAKRWLYDSGMHIPLVVRIPSLFRTEKQGQPGSVTDELVSLIDLAPTMLNLAHLPLPAYFQGRAFLGSSLTPQRQYVYGARDRMDERYDIIRAVRDKQFKYLRNYEPFKPYYQYMNTPEKGATMRELRREHAAGRLPEAARLFMADSKPPEELYDTVADPHELKNLANDPEYRTVLERMRAAHLDWVADTRDVGLIPEPEIIVREQALGSRYAILRQEGAEDLVRQLRRVANLGLAGKDGL
;
A
#
# COMPACT_ATOMS: atom_id res chain seq x y z
N VAL A 1 -0.70 4.50 -1.03
CA VAL A 1 -2.13 4.26 -1.22
C VAL A 1 -2.79 3.85 0.09
N ALA A 2 -2.44 2.71 0.66
CA ALA A 2 -2.86 2.25 1.97
C ALA A 2 -1.78 1.33 2.56
N GLY A 3 -1.65 1.31 3.89
CA GLY A 3 -0.64 0.48 4.58
C GLY A 3 -1.09 -0.98 4.79
N VAL A 4 -2.00 -1.52 3.96
CA VAL A 4 -2.56 -2.86 4.13
C VAL A 4 -3.00 -3.47 2.80
N CYS A 5 -2.96 -4.79 2.69
CA CYS A 5 -3.12 -5.54 1.43
C CYS A 5 -4.40 -5.22 0.65
N ALA A 6 -5.61 -5.43 1.22
CA ALA A 6 -6.82 -5.41 0.42
C ALA A 6 -7.13 -4.03 -0.21
N PRO A 7 -7.10 -2.89 0.49
CA PRO A 7 -7.25 -1.58 -0.14
C PRO A 7 -6.13 -1.26 -1.15
N CYS A 8 -4.88 -1.66 -0.89
CA CYS A 8 -3.79 -1.50 -1.87
C CYS A 8 -4.06 -2.30 -3.14
N ARG A 9 -4.48 -3.55 -3.00
CA ARG A 9 -4.69 -4.44 -4.15
C ARG A 9 -5.88 -4.01 -5.00
N SER A 10 -6.93 -3.45 -4.41
CA SER A 10 -8.02 -2.85 -5.18
C SER A 10 -7.53 -1.65 -6.01
N SER A 11 -6.62 -0.87 -5.47
CA SER A 11 -6.01 0.27 -6.18
C SER A 11 -5.08 -0.16 -7.30
N ILE A 12 -4.27 -1.18 -7.08
CA ILE A 12 -3.36 -1.73 -8.11
C ILE A 12 -4.18 -2.19 -9.33
N ILE A 13 -5.25 -2.94 -9.10
CA ILE A 13 -6.00 -3.55 -10.21
C ILE A 13 -6.91 -2.57 -10.95
N THR A 14 -7.31 -1.45 -10.31
CA THR A 14 -8.23 -0.46 -10.89
C THR A 14 -7.56 0.85 -11.31
N GLY A 15 -6.34 1.14 -10.83
CA GLY A 15 -5.68 2.44 -11.06
C GLY A 15 -6.34 3.61 -10.32
N LEU A 16 -7.17 3.34 -9.30
CA LEU A 16 -7.95 4.32 -8.53
C LEU A 16 -7.60 4.26 -7.04
N PHE A 17 -7.71 5.39 -6.34
CA PHE A 17 -7.60 5.39 -4.89
C PHE A 17 -8.74 4.59 -4.25
N PRO A 18 -8.47 3.83 -3.17
CA PRO A 18 -9.49 3.01 -2.52
C PRO A 18 -10.61 3.86 -1.92
N THR A 19 -10.30 5.09 -1.52
CA THR A 19 -11.27 6.08 -1.02
C THR A 19 -12.15 6.63 -2.13
N ALA A 20 -11.69 6.65 -3.38
CA ALA A 20 -12.49 7.10 -4.52
C ALA A 20 -13.54 6.07 -4.96
N ILE A 21 -13.22 4.78 -4.81
CA ILE A 21 -14.11 3.67 -5.23
C ILE A 21 -14.78 2.94 -4.06
N GLY A 22 -14.58 3.45 -2.82
CA GLY A 22 -15.20 2.91 -1.62
C GLY A 22 -14.65 1.56 -1.13
N THR A 23 -13.41 1.19 -1.54
CA THR A 23 -12.74 -0.06 -1.13
C THR A 23 -11.72 0.15 0.00
N HIS A 24 -11.80 1.29 0.72
CA HIS A 24 -10.86 1.72 1.74
C HIS A 24 -11.02 1.01 3.09
N HIS A 25 -12.21 0.52 3.41
CA HIS A 25 -12.45 -0.26 4.62
C HIS A 25 -11.99 -1.71 4.44
N MET A 26 -11.10 -2.19 5.30
CA MET A 26 -10.62 -3.56 5.25
C MET A 26 -11.77 -4.56 5.35
N ARG A 27 -11.82 -5.54 4.45
CA ARG A 27 -12.89 -6.56 4.35
C ARG A 27 -14.27 -6.00 3.99
N CYS A 28 -14.34 -4.83 3.35
CA CYS A 28 -15.60 -4.40 2.72
C CYS A 28 -15.88 -5.20 1.43
N ARG A 29 -17.09 -5.03 0.92
CA ARG A 29 -17.54 -5.60 -0.37
C ARG A 29 -18.20 -4.47 -1.14
N ALA A 30 -17.41 -3.72 -1.88
CA ALA A 30 -17.91 -2.61 -2.70
C ALA A 30 -18.44 -3.15 -4.04
N GLU A 31 -19.46 -2.48 -4.56
CA GLU A 31 -19.90 -2.68 -5.94
C GLU A 31 -19.24 -1.60 -6.82
N LEU A 32 -18.57 -2.04 -7.89
CA LEU A 32 -17.98 -1.14 -8.86
C LEU A 32 -18.95 -0.91 -10.04
N PRO A 33 -19.02 0.32 -10.57
CA PRO A 33 -19.78 0.57 -11.79
C PRO A 33 -19.14 -0.16 -12.98
N THR A 34 -19.95 -0.54 -13.96
CA THR A 34 -19.52 -1.38 -15.09
C THR A 34 -18.46 -0.76 -16.00
N ASN A 35 -18.28 0.56 -15.94
CA ASN A 35 -17.23 1.28 -16.66
C ASN A 35 -15.87 1.28 -15.95
N ILE A 36 -15.80 0.91 -14.67
CA ILE A 36 -14.54 0.72 -13.95
C ILE A 36 -14.12 -0.75 -14.07
N ARG A 37 -12.99 -0.99 -14.74
CA ARG A 37 -12.51 -2.33 -15.05
C ARG A 37 -11.17 -2.61 -14.36
N CYS A 38 -10.89 -3.88 -14.12
CA CYS A 38 -9.54 -4.33 -13.83
C CYS A 38 -8.63 -4.05 -15.04
N PHE A 39 -7.46 -3.48 -14.83
CA PHE A 39 -6.58 -3.14 -15.97
C PHE A 39 -6.17 -4.36 -16.80
N SER A 40 -6.13 -5.55 -16.20
CA SER A 40 -5.88 -6.81 -16.87
C SER A 40 -6.92 -7.13 -17.96
N GLU A 41 -8.17 -6.65 -17.84
CA GLU A 41 -9.19 -6.83 -18.87
C GLU A 41 -8.84 -6.10 -20.17
N TYR A 42 -8.15 -4.95 -20.08
CA TYR A 42 -7.66 -4.21 -21.25
C TYR A 42 -6.51 -4.96 -21.94
N LEU A 43 -5.60 -5.54 -21.15
CA LEU A 43 -4.51 -6.38 -21.68
C LEU A 43 -5.07 -7.63 -22.37
N ARG A 44 -6.04 -8.31 -21.73
CA ARG A 44 -6.72 -9.47 -22.34
C ARG A 44 -7.39 -9.12 -23.66
N LYS A 45 -8.09 -7.98 -23.70
CA LYS A 45 -8.72 -7.49 -24.94
C LYS A 45 -7.70 -7.21 -26.04
N ALA A 46 -6.47 -6.88 -25.67
CA ALA A 46 -5.35 -6.67 -26.60
C ALA A 46 -4.60 -7.96 -26.95
N GLY A 47 -5.10 -9.13 -26.54
CA GLY A 47 -4.53 -10.42 -26.90
C GLY A 47 -3.54 -11.02 -25.90
N TYR A 48 -3.27 -10.32 -24.78
CA TYR A 48 -2.39 -10.87 -23.73
C TYR A 48 -3.06 -12.02 -22.97
N TYR A 49 -2.30 -13.06 -22.68
CA TYR A 49 -2.69 -14.09 -21.72
C TYR A 49 -2.39 -13.59 -20.30
N CYS A 50 -3.42 -13.31 -19.50
CA CYS A 50 -3.31 -12.70 -18.21
C CYS A 50 -3.54 -13.71 -17.07
N THR A 51 -2.57 -13.86 -16.16
CA THR A 51 -2.64 -14.82 -15.06
C THR A 51 -2.38 -14.18 -13.69
N ASN A 52 -3.04 -14.70 -12.65
CA ASN A 52 -2.85 -14.28 -11.27
C ASN A 52 -2.65 -15.50 -10.35
N ASN A 53 -1.45 -15.65 -9.81
CA ASN A 53 -1.08 -16.71 -8.87
C ASN A 53 -0.82 -16.11 -7.49
N SER A 54 -1.73 -16.16 -6.54
CA SER A 54 -3.15 -16.56 -6.64
C SER A 54 -4.04 -15.56 -5.90
N LYS A 55 -3.43 -14.65 -5.12
CA LYS A 55 -4.16 -13.73 -4.24
C LYS A 55 -4.85 -12.62 -5.06
N THR A 56 -6.14 -12.44 -4.85
CA THR A 56 -6.93 -11.32 -5.39
C THR A 56 -7.12 -10.22 -4.34
N ASP A 57 -7.97 -10.43 -3.35
CA ASP A 57 -8.20 -9.55 -2.19
C ASP A 57 -8.59 -8.11 -2.60
N TYR A 58 -9.40 -7.96 -3.68
CA TYR A 58 -9.68 -6.65 -4.30
C TYR A 58 -10.80 -5.85 -3.62
N GLN A 59 -11.44 -6.35 -2.56
CA GLN A 59 -12.54 -5.70 -1.84
C GLN A 59 -13.83 -5.54 -2.67
N PHE A 60 -13.89 -6.11 -3.86
CA PHE A 60 -15.05 -6.21 -4.74
C PHE A 60 -15.03 -7.53 -5.49
N LYS A 61 -16.18 -7.94 -6.01
CA LYS A 61 -16.28 -9.11 -6.88
C LYS A 61 -15.76 -8.74 -8.26
N HIS A 62 -14.53 -9.16 -8.56
CA HIS A 62 -13.99 -8.94 -9.89
C HIS A 62 -14.65 -9.83 -10.92
N PRO A 63 -14.89 -9.36 -12.16
CA PRO A 63 -15.49 -10.17 -13.21
C PRO A 63 -14.57 -11.31 -13.65
N SER A 64 -15.14 -12.38 -14.19
CA SER A 64 -14.37 -13.52 -14.76
C SER A 64 -13.48 -13.10 -15.94
N SER A 65 -13.78 -11.98 -16.56
CA SER A 65 -12.96 -11.36 -17.60
C SER A 65 -11.63 -10.77 -17.10
N SER A 66 -11.42 -10.66 -15.78
CA SER A 66 -10.19 -10.05 -15.24
C SER A 66 -8.94 -10.88 -15.52
N TRP A 67 -9.04 -12.21 -15.56
CA TRP A 67 -7.92 -13.13 -15.71
C TRP A 67 -8.29 -14.30 -16.62
N ASP A 68 -7.35 -14.81 -17.42
CA ASP A 68 -7.49 -16.08 -18.14
C ASP A 68 -7.35 -17.26 -17.18
N ALA A 69 -6.41 -17.14 -16.22
CA ALA A 69 -6.27 -18.09 -15.14
C ALA A 69 -5.96 -17.37 -13.81
N SER A 70 -6.67 -17.72 -12.74
CA SER A 70 -6.42 -17.21 -11.39
C SER A 70 -6.45 -18.38 -10.41
N GLY A 71 -5.37 -18.54 -9.62
CA GLY A 71 -5.20 -19.63 -8.67
C GLY A 71 -3.77 -20.12 -8.59
N GLY A 72 -3.49 -21.09 -7.70
CA GLY A 72 -2.12 -21.55 -7.42
C GLY A 72 -1.41 -22.24 -8.60
N LYS A 73 -2.14 -22.57 -9.66
CA LYS A 73 -1.57 -23.15 -10.89
C LYS A 73 -1.50 -22.15 -12.06
N ALA A 74 -1.94 -20.91 -11.85
CA ALA A 74 -1.91 -19.86 -12.88
C ALA A 74 -0.45 -19.48 -13.21
N HIS A 75 -0.09 -19.58 -14.49
CA HIS A 75 1.28 -19.40 -14.94
C HIS A 75 1.30 -18.99 -16.42
N TRP A 76 2.32 -18.25 -16.88
CA TRP A 76 2.49 -17.90 -18.31
C TRP A 76 2.71 -19.13 -19.21
N ARG A 77 3.28 -20.23 -18.66
CA ARG A 77 3.48 -21.51 -19.37
C ARG A 77 2.18 -22.18 -19.79
N ASN A 78 1.02 -21.76 -19.19
CA ASN A 78 -0.30 -22.29 -19.51
C ASN A 78 -0.97 -21.55 -20.69
N ARG A 79 -0.31 -20.56 -21.32
CA ARG A 79 -0.87 -19.86 -22.47
C ARG A 79 -1.09 -20.81 -23.65
N PRO A 80 -2.19 -20.65 -24.40
CA PRO A 80 -2.50 -21.54 -25.52
C PRO A 80 -1.43 -21.58 -26.61
N GLU A 81 -0.91 -20.38 -26.98
CA GLU A 81 0.11 -20.24 -28.00
C GLU A 81 1.43 -19.77 -27.36
N LYS A 82 2.56 -20.35 -27.79
CA LYS A 82 3.89 -20.03 -27.21
C LYS A 82 4.34 -18.61 -27.45
N ASP A 83 3.94 -18.01 -28.55
CA ASP A 83 4.24 -16.63 -28.98
C ASP A 83 3.21 -15.61 -28.49
N GLN A 84 2.10 -16.05 -27.85
CA GLN A 84 1.12 -15.15 -27.26
C GLN A 84 1.76 -14.29 -26.17
N PRO A 85 1.63 -12.94 -26.24
CA PRO A 85 2.12 -12.09 -25.17
C PRO A 85 1.38 -12.39 -23.85
N PHE A 86 2.07 -12.23 -22.72
CA PHE A 86 1.49 -12.53 -21.42
C PHE A 86 1.69 -11.41 -20.40
N PHE A 87 0.79 -11.37 -19.43
CA PHE A 87 0.89 -10.61 -18.21
C PHE A 87 0.66 -11.56 -17.02
N ALA A 88 1.69 -11.83 -16.24
CA ALA A 88 1.63 -12.82 -15.16
C ALA A 88 1.98 -12.18 -13.82
N VAL A 89 1.08 -12.33 -12.84
CA VAL A 89 1.28 -11.86 -11.46
C VAL A 89 1.47 -13.06 -10.53
N PHE A 90 2.57 -13.06 -9.77
CA PHE A 90 2.84 -14.03 -8.72
C PHE A 90 2.80 -13.33 -7.36
N ASN A 91 1.96 -13.83 -6.46
CA ASN A 91 1.73 -13.23 -5.15
C ASN A 91 2.41 -14.10 -4.09
N PHE A 92 3.59 -13.71 -3.64
CA PHE A 92 4.27 -14.39 -2.56
C PHE A 92 3.62 -14.05 -1.23
N THR A 93 2.98 -15.04 -0.59
CA THR A 93 2.42 -14.89 0.76
C THR A 93 3.39 -15.34 1.85
N THR A 94 4.61 -15.68 1.49
CA THR A 94 5.67 -16.14 2.38
C THR A 94 6.02 -15.09 3.43
N THR A 95 6.06 -13.81 3.06
CA THR A 95 6.37 -12.69 3.98
C THR A 95 5.14 -12.13 4.69
N HIS A 96 3.96 -12.78 4.58
CA HIS A 96 2.75 -12.30 5.25
C HIS A 96 2.87 -12.42 6.79
N GLU A 97 2.35 -11.43 7.53
CA GLU A 97 2.42 -11.33 9.01
C GLU A 97 2.07 -12.65 9.74
N SER A 98 1.12 -13.42 9.21
CA SER A 98 0.74 -14.70 9.80
C SER A 98 1.84 -15.76 9.79
N ARG A 99 2.89 -15.56 9.01
CA ARG A 99 4.09 -16.43 9.01
C ARG A 99 5.06 -16.05 10.12
N ILE A 100 5.10 -14.78 10.52
CA ILE A 100 5.88 -14.34 11.67
C ILE A 100 5.21 -14.83 12.97
N THR A 101 3.88 -14.75 13.06
CA THR A 101 3.11 -14.95 14.29
C THR A 101 2.78 -16.41 14.61
N SER A 102 2.90 -17.35 13.66
CA SER A 102 2.59 -18.78 13.83
C SER A 102 3.83 -19.61 13.58
N ASP A 103 4.25 -20.41 14.58
CA ASP A 103 5.42 -21.29 14.48
C ASP A 103 5.24 -22.32 13.34
N GLU A 104 4.07 -22.96 13.24
CA GLU A 104 3.76 -23.92 12.18
C GLU A 104 3.89 -23.29 10.78
N ARG A 105 3.29 -22.12 10.60
CA ARG A 105 3.33 -21.41 9.31
C ARG A 105 4.71 -20.88 8.98
N TYR A 106 5.47 -20.47 9.98
CA TYR A 106 6.86 -20.05 9.81
C TYR A 106 7.72 -21.24 9.36
N GLN A 107 7.67 -22.38 10.05
CA GLN A 107 8.41 -23.57 9.69
C GLN A 107 8.06 -24.05 8.26
N ALA A 108 6.78 -24.10 7.92
CA ALA A 108 6.35 -24.45 6.57
C ALA A 108 6.86 -23.47 5.50
N ALA A 109 6.90 -22.16 5.80
CA ALA A 109 7.36 -21.13 4.86
C ALA A 109 8.88 -21.11 4.69
N THR A 110 9.65 -21.56 5.67
CA THR A 110 11.12 -21.56 5.67
C THR A 110 11.73 -22.96 5.46
N ALA A 111 10.92 -23.95 5.13
CA ALA A 111 11.36 -25.35 4.97
C ALA A 111 12.43 -25.55 3.87
N SER A 112 12.59 -24.61 2.95
CA SER A 112 13.64 -24.66 1.92
C SER A 112 14.98 -24.08 2.38
N LEU A 113 15.04 -23.43 3.54
CA LEU A 113 16.26 -22.83 4.05
C LEU A 113 17.16 -23.88 4.74
N THR A 114 18.45 -23.79 4.50
CA THR A 114 19.48 -24.56 5.24
C THR A 114 19.78 -23.89 6.57
N THR A 115 20.38 -24.62 7.52
CA THR A 115 20.63 -24.11 8.88
C THR A 115 21.46 -22.84 8.92
N ASP A 116 22.44 -22.69 8.03
CA ASP A 116 23.30 -21.51 7.89
C ASP A 116 22.59 -20.29 7.26
N GLN A 117 21.42 -20.50 6.67
CA GLN A 117 20.62 -19.43 6.07
C GLN A 117 19.66 -18.75 7.06
N PHE A 118 19.48 -19.31 8.27
CA PHE A 118 18.67 -18.66 9.29
C PHE A 118 19.38 -17.48 9.94
N THR A 119 18.62 -16.43 10.24
CA THR A 119 19.14 -15.20 10.82
C THR A 119 19.46 -15.39 12.30
N ASP A 120 20.72 -15.21 12.68
CA ASP A 120 21.10 -15.10 14.09
C ASP A 120 20.52 -13.79 14.67
N THR A 121 19.76 -13.88 15.74
CA THR A 121 19.20 -12.72 16.45
C THR A 121 20.27 -11.77 16.99
N ALA A 122 21.47 -12.30 17.32
CA ALA A 122 22.62 -11.51 17.75
C ALA A 122 23.24 -10.68 16.60
N ALA A 123 23.09 -11.12 15.36
CA ALA A 123 23.58 -10.40 14.19
C ALA A 123 22.72 -9.18 13.80
N ILE A 124 21.52 -9.05 14.37
CA ILE A 124 20.66 -7.88 14.14
C ILE A 124 21.26 -6.69 14.88
N LYS A 125 21.91 -5.78 14.15
CA LYS A 125 22.65 -4.65 14.73
C LYS A 125 21.71 -3.66 15.43
N THR A 126 20.61 -3.30 14.77
CA THR A 126 19.65 -2.32 15.26
C THR A 126 18.22 -2.71 14.93
N LEU A 127 17.30 -2.45 15.84
CA LEU A 127 15.87 -2.47 15.58
C LEU A 127 15.38 -1.03 15.33
N PRO A 128 14.28 -0.83 14.61
CA PRO A 128 13.63 0.47 14.60
C PRO A 128 13.37 0.96 16.04
N PRO A 129 13.64 2.24 16.36
CA PRO A 129 13.65 2.73 17.75
C PRO A 129 12.27 2.71 18.43
N TYR A 130 11.20 2.52 17.68
CA TYR A 130 9.84 2.36 18.19
C TYR A 130 9.51 0.91 18.60
N TYR A 131 10.50 0.03 18.68
CA TYR A 131 10.35 -1.30 19.27
C TYR A 131 11.19 -1.44 20.54
N PRO A 132 10.72 -2.13 21.56
CA PRO A 132 11.56 -2.53 22.69
C PRO A 132 12.61 -3.54 22.20
N ASP A 133 13.85 -3.31 22.52
CA ASP A 133 14.94 -4.24 22.18
C ASP A 133 14.97 -5.41 23.18
N THR A 134 14.18 -6.44 22.90
CA THR A 134 14.06 -7.64 23.71
C THR A 134 14.29 -8.89 22.85
N PRO A 135 14.60 -10.03 23.46
CA PRO A 135 14.73 -11.30 22.72
C PRO A 135 13.47 -11.66 21.92
N VAL A 136 12.28 -11.27 22.41
CA VAL A 136 11.00 -11.51 21.72
C VAL A 136 10.93 -10.71 20.42
N THR A 137 11.21 -9.43 20.48
CA THR A 137 11.20 -8.54 19.30
C THR A 137 12.27 -8.94 18.29
N ARG A 138 13.48 -9.25 18.78
CA ARG A 138 14.59 -9.74 17.91
C ARG A 138 14.23 -11.03 17.20
N LYS A 139 13.53 -11.96 17.87
CA LYS A 139 13.05 -13.20 17.26
C LYS A 139 12.08 -12.95 16.11
N ASP A 140 11.09 -12.07 16.28
CA ASP A 140 10.13 -11.74 15.22
C ASP A 140 10.82 -11.05 14.02
N TRP A 141 11.82 -10.20 14.28
CA TRP A 141 12.65 -9.59 13.23
C TRP A 141 13.50 -10.60 12.48
N ALA A 142 14.15 -11.54 13.19
CA ALA A 142 14.89 -12.64 12.57
C ALA A 142 13.98 -13.47 11.66
N ARG A 143 12.79 -13.84 12.15
CA ARG A 143 11.78 -14.54 11.34
C ARG A 143 11.41 -13.76 10.09
N ASN A 144 11.26 -12.46 10.18
CA ASN A 144 10.95 -11.62 9.02
C ASN A 144 12.07 -11.73 7.97
N TYR A 145 13.35 -11.67 8.37
CA TYR A 145 14.47 -11.82 7.44
C TYR A 145 14.52 -13.21 6.80
N ASP A 146 14.27 -14.26 7.57
CA ASP A 146 14.22 -15.64 7.07
C ASP A 146 13.11 -15.83 6.04
N LEU A 147 11.94 -15.24 6.30
CA LEU A 147 10.80 -15.24 5.35
C LEU A 147 11.12 -14.47 4.07
N ILE A 148 11.84 -13.34 4.16
CA ILE A 148 12.30 -12.58 2.99
C ILE A 148 13.27 -13.45 2.18
N ARG A 149 14.22 -14.14 2.82
CA ARG A 149 15.15 -15.05 2.14
C ARG A 149 14.44 -16.20 1.45
N SER A 150 13.44 -16.80 2.10
CA SER A 150 12.63 -17.85 1.49
C SER A 150 11.81 -17.32 0.28
N MET A 151 11.27 -16.11 0.38
CA MET A 151 10.55 -15.45 -0.72
C MET A 151 11.51 -15.14 -1.88
N ASP A 152 12.73 -14.69 -1.59
CA ASP A 152 13.76 -14.42 -2.59
C ASP A 152 14.12 -15.66 -3.41
N GLN A 153 14.25 -16.83 -2.77
CA GLN A 153 14.42 -18.12 -3.47
C GLN A 153 13.23 -18.43 -4.39
N GLN A 154 12.00 -18.07 -4.00
CA GLN A 154 10.82 -18.28 -4.84
C GLN A 154 10.84 -17.36 -6.05
N ALA A 155 11.26 -16.10 -5.87
CA ALA A 155 11.43 -15.14 -6.97
C ALA A 155 12.54 -15.59 -7.92
N GLY A 156 13.67 -16.05 -7.40
CA GLY A 156 14.79 -16.62 -8.18
C GLY A 156 14.33 -17.74 -9.11
N LYS A 157 13.55 -18.70 -8.59
CA LYS A 157 13.00 -19.81 -9.38
C LYS A 157 12.11 -19.35 -10.54
N LEU A 158 11.36 -18.25 -10.39
CA LEU A 158 10.56 -17.71 -11.50
C LEU A 158 11.45 -17.03 -12.56
N LEU A 159 12.53 -16.38 -12.14
CA LEU A 159 13.51 -15.82 -13.08
C LEU A 159 14.25 -16.91 -13.85
N GLU A 160 14.68 -17.98 -13.19
CA GLU A 160 15.26 -19.17 -13.84
C GLU A 160 14.29 -19.76 -14.88
N GLN A 161 13.00 -19.86 -14.56
CA GLN A 161 11.99 -20.34 -15.50
C GLN A 161 11.81 -19.43 -16.73
N LEU A 162 11.95 -18.10 -16.57
CA LEU A 162 11.96 -17.20 -17.73
C LEU A 162 13.16 -17.40 -18.63
N GLU A 163 14.31 -17.70 -18.05
CA GLU A 163 15.54 -18.03 -18.80
C GLU A 163 15.41 -19.37 -19.53
N GLU A 164 14.94 -20.41 -18.84
CA GLU A 164 14.66 -21.74 -19.42
C GLU A 164 13.69 -21.67 -20.59
N ASP A 165 12.69 -20.80 -20.52
CA ASP A 165 11.69 -20.60 -21.57
C ASP A 165 12.18 -19.71 -22.71
N GLY A 166 13.39 -19.13 -22.63
CA GLY A 166 13.94 -18.16 -23.58
C GLY A 166 13.20 -16.82 -23.59
N LEU A 167 12.52 -16.47 -22.49
CA LEU A 167 11.67 -15.29 -22.40
C LEU A 167 12.32 -14.13 -21.63
N ALA A 168 13.48 -14.36 -21.01
CA ALA A 168 14.11 -13.37 -20.14
C ALA A 168 14.39 -12.04 -20.86
N ASP A 169 14.85 -12.07 -22.10
CA ASP A 169 15.19 -10.87 -22.88
C ASP A 169 13.98 -10.20 -23.57
N SER A 170 12.80 -10.81 -23.45
CA SER A 170 11.54 -10.28 -23.98
C SER A 170 10.48 -10.03 -22.89
N THR A 171 10.87 -10.08 -21.61
CA THR A 171 9.94 -9.88 -20.49
C THR A 171 10.43 -8.78 -19.55
N ILE A 172 9.60 -7.74 -19.34
CA ILE A 172 9.81 -6.74 -18.30
C ILE A 172 9.33 -7.33 -16.98
N VAL A 173 10.20 -7.30 -15.96
CA VAL A 173 9.91 -7.87 -14.64
C VAL A 173 9.77 -6.75 -13.62
N PHE A 174 8.66 -6.73 -12.91
CA PHE A 174 8.41 -5.86 -11.77
C PHE A 174 8.41 -6.69 -10.48
N PHE A 175 9.16 -6.23 -9.49
CA PHE A 175 9.15 -6.80 -8.15
C PHE A 175 8.83 -5.70 -7.14
N TRP A 176 7.76 -5.87 -6.34
CA TRP A 176 7.34 -4.89 -5.34
C TRP A 176 6.61 -5.56 -4.17
N SER A 177 6.39 -4.80 -3.08
CA SER A 177 5.48 -5.17 -2.00
C SER A 177 4.20 -4.35 -2.05
N ASP A 178 3.07 -4.89 -1.56
CA ASP A 178 1.81 -4.14 -1.47
C ASP A 178 1.76 -3.20 -0.25
N HIS A 179 2.58 -3.45 0.78
CA HIS A 179 2.77 -2.61 1.96
C HIS A 179 4.05 -3.02 2.71
N GLY A 180 4.37 -2.30 3.80
CA GLY A 180 5.53 -2.59 4.63
C GLY A 180 5.40 -3.86 5.48
N VAL A 181 6.40 -4.10 6.34
CA VAL A 181 6.53 -5.32 7.15
C VAL A 181 5.30 -5.61 8.02
N GLY A 182 5.00 -6.89 8.22
CA GLY A 182 3.87 -7.37 9.01
C GLY A 182 4.06 -7.28 10.53
N LEU A 183 4.62 -6.17 11.03
CA LEU A 183 4.91 -5.89 12.43
C LEU A 183 4.18 -4.62 12.90
N PRO A 184 4.07 -4.36 14.23
CA PRO A 184 3.43 -3.16 14.76
C PRO A 184 4.01 -1.87 14.17
N ARG A 185 3.20 -0.81 14.04
CA ARG A 185 3.56 0.50 13.49
C ARG A 185 4.03 0.48 12.01
N ALA A 186 3.99 -0.65 11.33
CA ALA A 186 4.28 -0.78 9.90
C ALA A 186 3.00 -1.14 9.13
N LYS A 187 2.69 -2.41 8.95
CA LYS A 187 1.41 -2.82 8.35
C LYS A 187 0.21 -2.14 9.03
N ARG A 188 -0.75 -1.64 8.26
CA ARG A 188 -1.93 -0.88 8.66
C ARG A 188 -1.68 0.59 9.02
N TRP A 189 -0.43 1.08 8.92
CA TRP A 189 -0.07 2.45 9.26
C TRP A 189 0.42 3.22 8.04
N LEU A 190 0.31 4.55 8.10
CA LEU A 190 0.70 5.45 7.00
C LEU A 190 2.12 6.04 7.16
N TYR A 191 2.88 5.56 8.14
CA TYR A 191 4.31 5.85 8.25
C TYR A 191 5.10 5.20 7.12
N ASP A 192 6.31 5.67 6.83
CA ASP A 192 7.17 5.07 5.81
C ASP A 192 7.41 3.59 6.07
N SER A 193 7.47 3.15 7.33
CA SER A 193 7.51 1.74 7.70
C SER A 193 6.38 0.87 7.12
N GLY A 194 5.21 1.47 6.85
CA GLY A 194 4.05 0.81 6.25
C GLY A 194 3.82 1.12 4.77
N MET A 195 4.37 2.24 4.29
CA MET A 195 4.03 2.82 2.98
C MET A 195 5.20 2.86 2.00
N HIS A 196 6.44 3.03 2.47
CA HIS A 196 7.63 3.09 1.64
C HIS A 196 8.12 1.67 1.37
N ILE A 197 7.77 1.15 0.20
CA ILE A 197 7.99 -0.23 -0.21
C ILE A 197 9.07 -0.31 -1.29
N PRO A 198 9.78 -1.44 -1.41
CA PRO A 198 10.67 -1.68 -2.54
C PRO A 198 9.87 -1.77 -3.84
N LEU A 199 10.43 -1.19 -4.90
CA LEU A 199 10.00 -1.37 -6.29
C LEU A 199 11.23 -1.52 -7.15
N VAL A 200 11.43 -2.71 -7.73
CA VAL A 200 12.53 -3.00 -8.64
C VAL A 200 11.95 -3.35 -10.01
N VAL A 201 12.50 -2.77 -11.07
CA VAL A 201 12.07 -3.06 -12.43
C VAL A 201 13.27 -3.48 -13.27
N ARG A 202 13.23 -4.68 -13.84
CA ARG A 202 14.16 -5.15 -14.86
C ARG A 202 13.57 -4.91 -16.23
N ILE A 203 14.25 -4.08 -17.04
CA ILE A 203 13.83 -3.78 -18.40
C ILE A 203 14.90 -4.34 -19.36
N PRO A 204 14.58 -5.37 -20.14
CA PRO A 204 15.48 -5.88 -21.18
C PRO A 204 15.88 -4.80 -22.19
N SER A 205 17.05 -4.97 -22.81
CA SER A 205 17.59 -4.00 -23.79
C SER A 205 16.62 -3.70 -24.93
N LEU A 206 15.84 -4.69 -25.35
CA LEU A 206 14.80 -4.57 -26.38
C LEU A 206 13.76 -3.48 -26.08
N PHE A 207 13.42 -3.26 -24.79
CA PHE A 207 12.38 -2.32 -24.37
C PHE A 207 12.93 -1.07 -23.70
N ARG A 208 14.27 -0.97 -23.60
CA ARG A 208 14.90 0.16 -22.91
C ARG A 208 14.86 1.41 -23.77
N THR A 209 14.52 2.52 -23.14
CA THR A 209 14.63 3.86 -23.73
C THR A 209 15.59 4.72 -22.91
N GLU A 210 16.12 5.80 -23.48
CA GLU A 210 17.01 6.74 -22.77
C GLU A 210 16.38 7.34 -21.51
N LYS A 211 15.04 7.41 -21.47
CA LYS A 211 14.27 7.98 -20.34
C LYS A 211 14.20 7.08 -19.11
N GLN A 212 14.60 5.81 -19.23
CA GLN A 212 14.40 4.81 -18.15
C GLN A 212 15.64 4.62 -17.27
N GLY A 213 16.70 5.40 -17.48
CA GLY A 213 17.95 5.28 -16.77
C GLY A 213 18.80 4.07 -17.18
N GLN A 214 19.98 3.95 -16.60
CA GLN A 214 20.91 2.86 -16.86
C GLN A 214 20.64 1.66 -15.91
N PRO A 215 21.03 0.43 -16.30
CA PRO A 215 20.99 -0.70 -15.37
C PRO A 215 21.71 -0.40 -14.06
N GLY A 216 21.11 -0.76 -12.94
CA GLY A 216 21.64 -0.48 -11.60
C GLY A 216 21.37 0.94 -11.08
N SER A 217 20.72 1.80 -11.87
CA SER A 217 20.34 3.15 -11.38
C SER A 217 19.20 3.09 -10.37
N VAL A 218 19.17 4.07 -9.49
CA VAL A 218 18.10 4.31 -8.52
C VAL A 218 17.46 5.67 -8.85
N THR A 219 16.14 5.75 -8.75
CA THR A 219 15.38 6.99 -8.90
C THR A 219 14.68 7.36 -7.60
N ASP A 220 14.59 8.65 -7.33
CA ASP A 220 13.83 9.25 -6.22
C ASP A 220 12.44 9.70 -6.65
N GLU A 221 12.00 9.30 -7.85
CA GLU A 221 10.68 9.63 -8.36
C GLU A 221 9.57 9.08 -7.44
N LEU A 222 8.59 9.92 -7.14
CA LEU A 222 7.45 9.53 -6.33
C LEU A 222 6.49 8.64 -7.14
N VAL A 223 6.57 7.34 -6.94
CA VAL A 223 5.70 6.33 -7.54
C VAL A 223 4.71 5.82 -6.50
N SER A 224 3.47 5.62 -6.90
CA SER A 224 2.40 5.08 -6.07
C SER A 224 1.83 3.80 -6.69
N LEU A 225 1.30 2.89 -5.89
CA LEU A 225 0.77 1.61 -6.40
C LEU A 225 -0.39 1.76 -7.39
N ILE A 226 -1.12 2.88 -7.37
CA ILE A 226 -2.13 3.19 -8.41
C ILE A 226 -1.49 3.44 -9.78
N ASP A 227 -0.20 3.68 -9.84
CA ASP A 227 0.54 3.95 -11.08
C ASP A 227 0.87 2.68 -11.86
N LEU A 228 0.77 1.52 -11.22
CA LEU A 228 1.04 0.24 -11.88
C LEU A 228 0.05 -0.02 -13.03
N ALA A 229 -1.25 0.20 -12.82
CA ALA A 229 -2.25 0.00 -13.87
C ALA A 229 -1.97 0.83 -15.14
N PRO A 230 -1.86 2.19 -15.08
CA PRO A 230 -1.53 2.98 -16.24
C PRO A 230 -0.14 2.66 -16.81
N THR A 231 0.83 2.29 -15.99
CA THR A 231 2.16 1.91 -16.47
C THR A 231 2.12 0.62 -17.28
N MET A 232 1.40 -0.41 -16.84
CA MET A 232 1.26 -1.67 -17.60
C MET A 232 0.57 -1.44 -18.93
N LEU A 233 -0.50 -0.63 -18.98
CA LEU A 233 -1.17 -0.30 -20.24
C LEU A 233 -0.27 0.54 -21.17
N ASN A 234 0.47 1.51 -20.63
CA ASN A 234 1.41 2.32 -21.43
C ASN A 234 2.55 1.49 -22.01
N LEU A 235 3.09 0.54 -21.25
CA LEU A 235 4.11 -0.40 -21.74
C LEU A 235 3.57 -1.34 -22.83
N ALA A 236 2.29 -1.67 -22.77
CA ALA A 236 1.59 -2.44 -23.79
C ALA A 236 1.09 -1.58 -24.98
N HIS A 237 1.43 -0.29 -25.03
CA HIS A 237 0.98 0.68 -26.05
C HIS A 237 -0.55 0.80 -26.14
N LEU A 238 -1.26 0.61 -25.02
CA LEU A 238 -2.71 0.72 -24.96
C LEU A 238 -3.16 2.10 -24.46
N PRO A 239 -4.32 2.59 -24.90
CA PRO A 239 -4.87 3.84 -24.41
C PRO A 239 -5.22 3.74 -22.93
N LEU A 240 -4.94 4.82 -22.18
CA LEU A 240 -5.22 4.91 -20.76
C LEU A 240 -6.68 5.34 -20.52
N PRO A 241 -7.47 4.60 -19.73
CA PRO A 241 -8.80 5.02 -19.32
C PRO A 241 -8.78 6.39 -18.62
N ALA A 242 -9.70 7.28 -18.99
CA ALA A 242 -9.77 8.64 -18.44
C ALA A 242 -10.08 8.68 -16.93
N TYR A 243 -10.64 7.61 -16.36
CA TYR A 243 -10.91 7.50 -14.93
C TYR A 243 -9.70 7.17 -14.07
N PHE A 244 -8.55 6.77 -14.65
CA PHE A 244 -7.36 6.47 -13.86
C PHE A 244 -6.89 7.70 -13.08
N GLN A 245 -6.59 7.49 -11.80
CA GLN A 245 -5.99 8.49 -10.90
C GLN A 245 -4.47 8.28 -10.77
N GLY A 246 -4.00 7.11 -11.16
CA GLY A 246 -2.58 6.82 -11.32
C GLY A 246 -2.02 7.44 -12.62
N ARG A 247 -0.69 7.55 -12.69
CA ARG A 247 0.05 7.98 -13.87
C ARG A 247 1.05 6.92 -14.32
N ALA A 248 1.31 6.81 -15.62
CA ALA A 248 2.38 5.97 -16.11
C ALA A 248 3.75 6.60 -15.78
N PHE A 249 4.65 5.81 -15.17
CA PHE A 249 6.04 6.20 -14.91
C PHE A 249 7.04 5.50 -15.84
N LEU A 250 6.58 4.52 -16.63
CA LEU A 250 7.35 3.85 -17.69
C LEU A 250 6.50 3.72 -18.95
N GLY A 251 7.17 3.56 -20.11
CA GLY A 251 6.55 3.43 -21.43
C GLY A 251 6.76 4.66 -22.31
N SER A 252 6.06 4.71 -23.44
CA SER A 252 6.24 5.73 -24.48
C SER A 252 5.60 7.08 -24.15
N SER A 253 4.46 7.08 -23.45
CA SER A 253 3.68 8.28 -23.12
C SER A 253 3.74 8.56 -21.63
N LEU A 254 4.65 9.46 -21.22
CA LEU A 254 4.87 9.82 -19.82
C LEU A 254 4.22 11.17 -19.51
N THR A 255 3.57 11.26 -18.38
CA THR A 255 3.10 12.52 -17.77
C THR A 255 4.19 13.12 -16.86
N PRO A 256 4.13 14.43 -16.54
CA PRO A 256 5.06 15.04 -15.59
C PRO A 256 5.10 14.30 -14.26
N GLN A 257 6.27 14.27 -13.62
CA GLN A 257 6.46 13.67 -12.29
C GLN A 257 5.54 14.36 -11.28
N ARG A 258 4.99 13.56 -10.37
CA ARG A 258 4.12 14.10 -9.31
C ARG A 258 4.94 14.75 -8.20
N GLN A 259 4.35 15.73 -7.57
CA GLN A 259 4.90 16.41 -6.40
C GLN A 259 4.60 15.67 -5.10
N TYR A 260 3.49 14.93 -5.06
CA TYR A 260 2.99 14.24 -3.87
C TYR A 260 2.52 12.83 -4.16
N VAL A 261 2.69 11.95 -3.19
CA VAL A 261 1.98 10.67 -3.08
C VAL A 261 1.06 10.71 -1.86
N TYR A 262 -0.03 9.92 -1.92
CA TYR A 262 -1.10 10.00 -0.94
C TYR A 262 -1.39 8.63 -0.33
N GLY A 263 -1.83 8.64 0.93
CA GLY A 263 -2.24 7.46 1.66
C GLY A 263 -3.54 7.65 2.43
N ALA A 264 -4.28 6.56 2.60
CA ALA A 264 -5.49 6.52 3.39
C ALA A 264 -5.50 5.30 4.31
N ARG A 265 -5.89 5.52 5.56
CA ARG A 265 -6.21 4.48 6.52
C ARG A 265 -7.61 4.76 7.07
N ASP A 266 -8.46 3.77 6.97
CA ASP A 266 -9.84 3.81 7.45
C ASP A 266 -10.09 2.64 8.41
N ARG A 267 -11.26 2.03 8.42
CA ARG A 267 -11.51 0.85 9.25
C ARG A 267 -10.55 -0.28 8.88
N MET A 268 -9.75 -0.68 9.86
CA MET A 268 -8.81 -1.81 9.77
C MET A 268 -9.34 -2.95 10.63
N ASP A 269 -9.64 -4.07 9.98
CA ASP A 269 -10.27 -5.22 10.62
C ASP A 269 -11.53 -4.77 11.43
N GLU A 270 -11.54 -4.89 12.74
CA GLU A 270 -12.64 -4.49 13.63
C GLU A 270 -12.54 -3.07 14.19
N ARG A 271 -11.53 -2.28 13.81
CA ARG A 271 -11.29 -0.95 14.38
C ARG A 271 -11.42 0.17 13.37
N TYR A 272 -12.31 1.10 13.70
CA TYR A 272 -12.57 2.28 12.88
C TYR A 272 -11.63 3.41 13.27
N ASP A 273 -11.04 4.04 12.27
CA ASP A 273 -10.22 5.23 12.36
C ASP A 273 -10.25 5.91 10.98
N ILE A 274 -9.87 7.17 10.89
CA ILE A 274 -9.74 7.90 9.62
C ILE A 274 -8.44 8.69 9.65
N ILE A 275 -7.47 8.28 8.83
CA ILE A 275 -6.19 8.97 8.69
C ILE A 275 -5.91 9.17 7.20
N ARG A 276 -5.37 10.34 6.84
CA ARG A 276 -4.89 10.64 5.49
C ARG A 276 -3.44 11.09 5.54
N ALA A 277 -2.69 10.70 4.54
CA ALA A 277 -1.27 11.07 4.40
C ALA A 277 -0.99 11.75 3.08
N VAL A 278 -0.12 12.75 3.12
CA VAL A 278 0.52 13.38 1.97
C VAL A 278 2.03 13.29 2.16
N ARG A 279 2.76 12.88 1.13
CA ARG A 279 4.22 12.82 1.18
C ARG A 279 4.79 13.41 -0.10
N ASP A 280 5.76 14.33 0.06
CA ASP A 280 6.68 14.73 -1.01
C ASP A 280 8.02 14.00 -0.86
N LYS A 281 9.10 14.45 -1.49
CA LYS A 281 10.41 13.79 -1.41
C LYS A 281 11.07 13.89 -0.02
N GLN A 282 10.68 14.87 0.80
CA GLN A 282 11.28 15.14 2.10
C GLN A 282 10.29 15.04 3.25
N PHE A 283 9.11 15.66 3.10
CA PHE A 283 8.15 15.79 4.18
C PHE A 283 6.98 14.82 4.04
N LYS A 284 6.50 14.35 5.18
CA LYS A 284 5.22 13.63 5.30
C LYS A 284 4.30 14.34 6.28
N TYR A 285 3.08 14.56 5.83
CA TYR A 285 1.97 15.08 6.61
C TYR A 285 0.93 13.98 6.84
N LEU A 286 0.42 13.89 8.07
CA LEU A 286 -0.68 13.02 8.46
C LEU A 286 -1.80 13.87 9.06
N ARG A 287 -3.02 13.64 8.59
CA ARG A 287 -4.24 14.18 9.16
C ARG A 287 -4.99 13.08 9.90
N ASN A 288 -5.12 13.21 11.23
CA ASN A 288 -5.90 12.33 12.08
C ASN A 288 -7.30 12.96 12.29
N TYR A 289 -8.33 12.35 11.70
CA TYR A 289 -9.71 12.85 11.79
C TYR A 289 -10.40 12.46 13.10
N GLU A 290 -9.87 11.43 13.76
CA GLU A 290 -10.36 10.94 15.06
C GLU A 290 -9.23 10.99 16.10
N PRO A 291 -8.74 12.20 16.48
CA PRO A 291 -7.57 12.36 17.33
C PRO A 291 -7.81 11.86 18.77
N PHE A 292 -9.05 11.77 19.21
CA PHE A 292 -9.44 11.24 20.54
C PHE A 292 -9.27 9.73 20.66
N LYS A 293 -9.04 8.99 19.57
CA LYS A 293 -8.74 7.56 19.58
C LYS A 293 -7.25 7.32 19.76
N PRO A 294 -6.85 6.23 20.46
CA PRO A 294 -5.44 5.88 20.60
C PRO A 294 -4.81 5.59 19.25
N TYR A 295 -3.49 5.73 19.17
CA TYR A 295 -2.73 5.31 17.99
C TYR A 295 -3.01 3.84 17.68
N TYR A 296 -2.79 2.97 18.64
CA TYR A 296 -3.10 1.56 18.50
C TYR A 296 -4.38 1.21 19.25
N GLN A 297 -5.40 0.81 18.50
CA GLN A 297 -6.60 0.19 19.04
C GLN A 297 -6.41 -1.33 19.01
N TYR A 298 -6.84 -2.04 20.05
CA TYR A 298 -6.75 -3.51 20.09
C TYR A 298 -7.38 -4.14 18.85
N MET A 299 -6.61 -4.98 18.13
CA MET A 299 -7.05 -5.73 16.94
C MET A 299 -6.62 -7.19 17.08
N ASN A 300 -7.55 -8.12 16.86
CA ASN A 300 -7.30 -9.56 17.04
C ASN A 300 -6.10 -10.09 16.19
N THR A 301 -5.90 -9.56 14.99
CA THR A 301 -4.83 -10.05 14.11
C THR A 301 -3.43 -9.62 14.57
N PRO A 302 -3.13 -8.33 14.83
CA PRO A 302 -1.84 -7.92 15.39
C PRO A 302 -1.53 -8.51 16.75
N GLU A 303 -2.54 -8.73 17.61
CA GLU A 303 -2.37 -9.30 18.96
C GLU A 303 -1.90 -10.76 18.95
N LYS A 304 -1.99 -11.47 17.83
CA LYS A 304 -1.35 -12.78 17.67
C LYS A 304 0.17 -12.68 17.60
N GLY A 305 0.71 -11.50 17.27
CA GLY A 305 2.15 -11.24 17.18
C GLY A 305 2.82 -11.16 18.55
N ALA A 306 3.96 -11.80 18.68
CA ALA A 306 4.73 -11.76 19.94
C ALA A 306 5.24 -10.35 20.21
N THR A 307 5.72 -9.63 19.22
CA THR A 307 6.17 -8.22 19.34
C THR A 307 5.04 -7.30 19.82
N MET A 308 3.78 -7.50 19.38
CA MET A 308 2.68 -6.66 19.86
C MET A 308 2.39 -6.91 21.35
N ARG A 309 2.36 -8.17 21.77
CA ARG A 309 2.21 -8.52 23.19
C ARG A 309 3.37 -8.01 24.04
N GLU A 310 4.57 -8.02 23.50
CA GLU A 310 5.77 -7.49 24.14
C GLU A 310 5.66 -5.96 24.35
N LEU A 311 5.21 -5.21 23.31
CA LEU A 311 4.93 -3.79 23.44
C LEU A 311 3.95 -3.50 24.58
N ARG A 312 2.87 -4.27 24.68
CA ARG A 312 1.91 -4.13 25.79
C ARG A 312 2.52 -4.45 27.15
N ARG A 313 3.31 -5.50 27.22
CA ARG A 313 3.97 -5.92 28.47
C ARG A 313 4.94 -4.84 28.97
N GLU A 314 5.78 -4.32 28.07
CA GLU A 314 6.74 -3.27 28.40
C GLU A 314 6.05 -1.93 28.70
N HIS A 315 4.93 -1.63 28.03
CA HIS A 315 4.10 -0.46 28.32
C HIS A 315 3.51 -0.53 29.74
N ALA A 316 2.85 -1.64 30.06
CA ALA A 316 2.26 -1.84 31.40
C ALA A 316 3.31 -1.80 32.53
N ALA A 317 4.54 -2.18 32.23
CA ALA A 317 5.66 -2.15 33.18
C ALA A 317 6.40 -0.79 33.21
N GLY A 318 5.99 0.20 32.39
CA GLY A 318 6.64 1.51 32.31
C GLY A 318 8.04 1.51 31.68
N ARG A 319 8.42 0.44 30.95
CA ARG A 319 9.78 0.24 30.41
C ARG A 319 9.90 0.51 28.91
N LEU A 320 8.81 0.96 28.24
CA LEU A 320 8.90 1.29 26.82
C LEU A 320 9.91 2.43 26.57
N PRO A 321 10.76 2.32 25.55
CA PRO A 321 11.55 3.45 25.07
C PRO A 321 10.61 4.59 24.63
N GLU A 322 11.09 5.82 24.72
CA GLU A 322 10.29 7.01 24.40
C GLU A 322 9.64 6.92 23.02
N ALA A 323 10.40 6.53 22.01
CA ALA A 323 9.93 6.35 20.64
C ALA A 323 8.77 5.33 20.50
N ALA A 324 8.71 4.33 21.38
CA ALA A 324 7.63 3.33 21.38
C ALA A 324 6.38 3.78 22.13
N ARG A 325 6.53 4.73 23.08
CA ARG A 325 5.40 5.23 23.89
C ARG A 325 4.34 5.91 23.03
N LEU A 326 4.76 6.61 21.98
CA LEU A 326 3.85 7.29 21.04
C LEU A 326 2.83 6.29 20.46
N PHE A 327 3.28 5.12 20.04
CA PHE A 327 2.40 4.10 19.46
C PHE A 327 1.38 3.53 20.46
N MET A 328 1.65 3.64 21.74
CA MET A 328 0.76 3.20 22.83
C MET A 328 -0.02 4.34 23.49
N ALA A 329 0.06 5.57 22.92
CA ALA A 329 -0.64 6.73 23.47
C ALA A 329 -2.17 6.61 23.27
N ASP A 330 -2.93 7.12 24.27
CA ASP A 330 -4.38 7.05 24.32
C ASP A 330 -5.09 8.02 23.34
N SER A 331 -4.36 8.93 22.75
CA SER A 331 -4.85 9.88 21.75
C SER A 331 -3.76 10.22 20.74
N LYS A 332 -4.18 10.83 19.62
CA LYS A 332 -3.29 11.29 18.53
C LYS A 332 -3.37 12.82 18.41
N PRO A 333 -2.30 13.51 17.98
CA PRO A 333 -2.45 14.89 17.55
C PRO A 333 -3.35 14.95 16.28
N PRO A 334 -4.10 16.05 16.07
CA PRO A 334 -4.91 16.23 14.87
C PRO A 334 -4.07 16.20 13.59
N GLU A 335 -2.83 16.67 13.67
CA GLU A 335 -1.88 16.72 12.56
C GLU A 335 -0.50 16.25 13.00
N GLU A 336 0.16 15.57 12.08
CA GLU A 336 1.56 15.19 12.23
C GLU A 336 2.33 15.65 10.98
N LEU A 337 3.53 16.18 11.18
CA LEU A 337 4.46 16.55 10.12
C LEU A 337 5.84 15.99 10.44
N TYR A 338 6.44 15.29 9.49
CA TYR A 338 7.76 14.68 9.66
C TYR A 338 8.68 15.07 8.51
N ASP A 339 9.94 15.39 8.83
CA ASP A 339 11.03 15.42 7.86
C ASP A 339 11.59 13.99 7.73
N THR A 340 11.18 13.26 6.71
CA THR A 340 11.53 11.84 6.53
C THR A 340 12.98 11.61 6.10
N VAL A 341 13.71 12.67 5.77
CA VAL A 341 15.15 12.63 5.47
C VAL A 341 15.96 12.75 6.76
N ALA A 342 15.63 13.72 7.61
CA ALA A 342 16.30 13.93 8.89
C ALA A 342 15.83 12.93 9.97
N ASP A 343 14.58 12.51 9.91
CA ASP A 343 13.93 11.57 10.84
C ASP A 343 13.24 10.43 10.05
N PRO A 344 14.00 9.45 9.54
CA PRO A 344 13.44 8.35 8.73
C PRO A 344 12.53 7.41 9.52
N HIS A 345 12.48 7.54 10.85
CA HIS A 345 11.60 6.78 11.70
C HIS A 345 10.32 7.53 12.10
N GLU A 346 10.19 8.79 11.70
CA GLU A 346 8.99 9.61 11.94
C GLU A 346 8.61 9.66 13.42
N LEU A 347 9.55 10.11 14.26
CA LEU A 347 9.43 10.20 15.72
C LEU A 347 9.16 11.61 16.21
N LYS A 348 9.75 12.62 15.53
CA LYS A 348 9.63 14.02 15.91
C LYS A 348 8.55 14.70 15.09
N ASN A 349 7.36 14.89 15.69
CA ASN A 349 6.27 15.63 15.06
C ASN A 349 6.59 17.14 15.02
N LEU A 350 6.70 17.71 13.82
CA LEU A 350 7.03 19.12 13.55
C LEU A 350 5.77 19.99 13.34
N ALA A 351 4.55 19.44 13.46
CA ALA A 351 3.33 20.18 13.14
C ALA A 351 3.10 21.43 14.01
N ASN A 352 3.65 21.47 15.21
CA ASN A 352 3.55 22.62 16.13
C ASN A 352 4.82 23.49 16.13
N ASP A 353 5.82 23.17 15.31
CA ASP A 353 7.07 23.94 15.23
C ASP A 353 6.88 25.12 14.26
N PRO A 354 7.03 26.37 14.71
CA PRO A 354 6.85 27.57 13.87
C PRO A 354 7.77 27.59 12.65
N GLU A 355 8.96 26.99 12.71
CA GLU A 355 9.91 26.95 11.59
C GLU A 355 9.34 26.16 10.40
N TYR A 356 8.47 25.20 10.65
CA TYR A 356 7.88 24.34 9.61
C TYR A 356 6.45 24.75 9.19
N ARG A 357 5.96 25.92 9.66
CA ARG A 357 4.59 26.38 9.40
C ARG A 357 4.25 26.44 7.91
N THR A 358 5.14 27.01 7.09
CA THR A 358 4.93 27.08 5.63
C THR A 358 4.83 25.71 4.99
N VAL A 359 5.66 24.76 5.45
CA VAL A 359 5.61 23.37 4.97
C VAL A 359 4.29 22.73 5.39
N LEU A 360 3.89 22.88 6.64
CA LEU A 360 2.61 22.35 7.15
C LEU A 360 1.41 22.86 6.34
N GLU A 361 1.34 24.16 6.10
CA GLU A 361 0.27 24.80 5.34
C GLU A 361 0.22 24.29 3.89
N ARG A 362 1.37 24.14 3.23
CA ARG A 362 1.48 23.58 1.89
C ARG A 362 1.00 22.12 1.82
N MET A 363 1.42 21.27 2.76
CA MET A 363 1.03 19.87 2.80
C MET A 363 -0.44 19.70 3.16
N ARG A 364 -0.97 20.57 4.03
CA ARG A 364 -2.40 20.64 4.36
C ARG A 364 -3.24 21.01 3.13
N ALA A 365 -2.81 22.02 2.36
CA ALA A 365 -3.48 22.41 1.12
C ALA A 365 -3.50 21.23 0.12
N ALA A 366 -2.36 20.56 -0.10
CA ALA A 366 -2.27 19.39 -0.97
C ALA A 366 -3.20 18.25 -0.50
N HIS A 367 -3.35 18.05 0.81
CA HIS A 367 -4.30 17.09 1.37
C HIS A 367 -5.76 17.45 1.03
N LEU A 368 -6.15 18.71 1.26
CA LEU A 368 -7.52 19.18 1.01
C LEU A 368 -7.89 19.10 -0.47
N ASP A 369 -6.96 19.43 -1.34
CA ASP A 369 -7.15 19.34 -2.79
C ASP A 369 -7.30 17.87 -3.21
N TRP A 370 -6.43 16.98 -2.72
CA TRP A 370 -6.54 15.54 -3.01
C TRP A 370 -7.87 14.93 -2.56
N VAL A 371 -8.38 15.28 -1.37
CA VAL A 371 -9.68 14.81 -0.87
C VAL A 371 -10.82 15.25 -1.81
N ALA A 372 -10.78 16.50 -2.29
CA ALA A 372 -11.79 17.04 -3.19
C ALA A 372 -11.68 16.43 -4.60
N ASP A 373 -10.48 16.39 -5.17
CA ASP A 373 -10.22 15.95 -6.55
C ASP A 373 -10.50 14.46 -6.73
N THR A 374 -10.15 13.64 -5.74
CA THR A 374 -10.38 12.20 -5.79
C THR A 374 -11.80 11.81 -5.40
N ARG A 375 -12.59 12.74 -4.86
CA ARG A 375 -13.93 12.45 -4.34
C ARG A 375 -13.87 11.39 -3.23
N ASP A 376 -13.11 11.67 -2.17
CA ASP A 376 -12.86 10.76 -1.05
C ASP A 376 -14.14 10.45 -0.27
N VAL A 377 -14.74 9.28 -0.51
CA VAL A 377 -15.94 8.82 0.21
C VAL A 377 -15.62 8.32 1.63
N GLY A 378 -14.34 8.10 1.96
CA GLY A 378 -13.93 7.60 3.28
C GLY A 378 -14.14 8.60 4.42
N LEU A 379 -14.46 9.86 4.12
CA LEU A 379 -14.89 10.84 5.11
C LEU A 379 -16.40 10.77 5.44
N ILE A 380 -17.14 9.91 4.74
CA ILE A 380 -18.55 9.61 5.03
C ILE A 380 -18.58 8.38 5.96
N PRO A 381 -19.40 8.37 7.02
CA PRO A 381 -19.54 7.20 7.88
C PRO A 381 -19.93 5.92 7.12
N GLU A 382 -19.31 4.79 7.43
CA GLU A 382 -19.52 3.52 6.69
C GLU A 382 -21.00 3.10 6.58
N PRO A 383 -21.85 3.23 7.62
CA PRO A 383 -23.28 2.94 7.48
C PRO A 383 -23.97 3.81 6.41
N GLU A 384 -23.63 5.09 6.32
CA GLU A 384 -24.16 6.00 5.34
C GLU A 384 -23.67 5.66 3.92
N ILE A 385 -22.41 5.26 3.77
CA ILE A 385 -21.88 4.75 2.49
C ILE A 385 -22.70 3.56 2.01
N ILE A 386 -23.04 2.62 2.90
CA ILE A 386 -23.81 1.41 2.55
C ILE A 386 -25.21 1.78 2.07
N VAL A 387 -25.89 2.69 2.77
CA VAL A 387 -27.24 3.16 2.38
C VAL A 387 -27.21 3.83 1.00
N ARG A 388 -26.23 4.71 0.77
CA ARG A 388 -26.07 5.39 -0.53
C ARG A 388 -25.67 4.46 -1.65
N GLU A 389 -24.82 3.46 -1.37
CA GLU A 389 -24.44 2.41 -2.33
C GLU A 389 -25.67 1.64 -2.82
N GLN A 390 -26.59 1.27 -1.90
CA GLN A 390 -27.83 0.58 -2.25
C GLN A 390 -28.74 1.42 -3.17
N ALA A 391 -28.80 2.73 -2.92
CA ALA A 391 -29.61 3.64 -3.73
C ALA A 391 -28.99 3.94 -5.11
N LEU A 392 -27.65 4.01 -5.21
CA LEU A 392 -26.91 4.48 -6.38
C LEU A 392 -26.23 3.37 -7.19
N GLY A 393 -26.26 2.12 -6.68
CA GLY A 393 -25.65 0.95 -7.31
C GLY A 393 -24.12 0.85 -7.15
N SER A 394 -23.45 1.89 -6.64
CA SER A 394 -22.01 1.82 -6.34
C SER A 394 -21.57 2.95 -5.39
N ARG A 395 -20.50 2.70 -4.62
CA ARG A 395 -19.84 3.71 -3.77
C ARG A 395 -19.17 4.81 -4.60
N TYR A 396 -18.67 4.45 -5.77
CA TYR A 396 -18.05 5.39 -6.71
C TYR A 396 -19.02 6.52 -7.14
N ALA A 397 -20.31 6.21 -7.27
CA ALA A 397 -21.33 7.19 -7.68
C ALA A 397 -21.66 8.23 -6.59
N ILE A 398 -21.41 7.95 -5.31
CA ILE A 398 -21.88 8.77 -4.17
C ILE A 398 -21.48 10.25 -4.30
N LEU A 399 -20.24 10.53 -4.69
CA LEU A 399 -19.72 11.88 -4.85
C LEU A 399 -19.57 12.32 -6.32
N ARG A 400 -20.19 11.58 -7.27
CA ARG A 400 -20.09 11.83 -8.72
C ARG A 400 -21.43 11.93 -9.43
N GLN A 401 -22.53 11.74 -8.71
CA GLN A 401 -23.87 11.99 -9.22
C GLN A 401 -24.14 13.49 -9.38
N GLU A 402 -25.11 13.84 -10.17
CA GLU A 402 -25.58 15.22 -10.31
C GLU A 402 -26.01 15.80 -8.95
N GLY A 403 -25.57 17.02 -8.65
CA GLY A 403 -25.84 17.68 -7.35
C GLY A 403 -24.91 17.24 -6.19
N ALA A 404 -23.93 16.38 -6.44
CA ALA A 404 -22.98 15.97 -5.39
C ALA A 404 -21.95 17.06 -5.00
N GLU A 405 -21.85 18.15 -5.76
CA GLU A 405 -20.86 19.22 -5.56
C GLU A 405 -20.98 19.87 -4.17
N ASP A 406 -22.20 20.01 -3.66
CA ASP A 406 -22.44 20.54 -2.31
C ASP A 406 -21.87 19.61 -1.24
N LEU A 407 -22.09 18.31 -1.39
CA LEU A 407 -21.53 17.31 -0.48
C LEU A 407 -20.00 17.31 -0.52
N VAL A 408 -19.39 17.43 -1.70
CA VAL A 408 -17.93 17.55 -1.85
C VAL A 408 -17.40 18.80 -1.16
N ARG A 409 -18.08 19.95 -1.31
CA ARG A 409 -17.72 21.18 -0.58
C ARG A 409 -17.84 21.02 0.93
N GLN A 410 -18.88 20.35 1.40
CA GLN A 410 -19.05 20.05 2.84
C GLN A 410 -17.94 19.16 3.35
N LEU A 411 -17.57 18.10 2.63
CA LEU A 411 -16.47 17.22 3.01
C LEU A 411 -15.13 17.95 3.10
N ARG A 412 -14.85 18.86 2.14
CA ARG A 412 -13.66 19.73 2.20
C ARG A 412 -13.69 20.64 3.44
N ARG A 413 -14.84 21.18 3.81
CA ARG A 413 -15.00 21.99 5.04
C ARG A 413 -14.77 21.12 6.28
N VAL A 414 -15.37 19.94 6.36
CA VAL A 414 -15.16 18.99 7.46
C VAL A 414 -13.69 18.59 7.56
N ALA A 415 -13.03 18.34 6.45
CA ALA A 415 -11.59 18.04 6.42
C ALA A 415 -10.73 19.16 7.04
N ASN A 416 -11.19 20.39 6.92
CA ASN A 416 -10.52 21.57 7.49
C ASN A 416 -10.94 21.91 8.93
N LEU A 417 -12.10 21.42 9.40
CA LEU A 417 -12.56 21.64 10.77
C LEU A 417 -11.61 20.98 11.78
N GLY A 418 -11.42 21.67 12.93
CA GLY A 418 -10.53 21.23 13.98
C GLY A 418 -9.04 21.54 13.74
N LEU A 419 -8.71 22.20 12.61
CA LEU A 419 -7.39 22.79 12.35
C LEU A 419 -7.35 24.28 12.67
N ALA A 420 -8.50 24.98 12.59
CA ALA A 420 -8.64 26.32 13.17
C ALA A 420 -8.56 26.15 14.70
N GLY A 421 -7.58 26.79 15.33
CA GLY A 421 -7.52 26.91 16.80
C GLY A 421 -8.84 27.50 17.35
N LYS A 422 -8.93 27.66 18.68
CA LYS A 422 -10.14 28.16 19.38
C LYS A 422 -10.71 29.47 18.81
N ASP A 423 -9.96 30.15 17.96
CA ASP A 423 -10.33 31.43 17.32
C ASP A 423 -11.09 31.28 15.99
N GLY A 424 -11.42 30.05 15.57
CA GLY A 424 -12.08 29.72 14.30
C GLY A 424 -13.45 29.05 14.42
N LEU A 425 -14.07 29.08 15.61
CA LEU A 425 -15.47 28.65 15.85
C LEU A 425 -16.38 29.84 15.98
#